data_c85453684acd4cd6e92751069b42f8ab
#
_entry.id   c85453684acd4cd6e92751069b42f8ab
#
_cell.length_a   1.000
_cell.length_b   1.000
_cell.length_c   1.000
_cell.angle_alpha   90.00
_cell.angle_beta   90.00
_cell.angle_gamma   90.00
#
_symmetry.space_group_name_H-M   'P 1'
#
loop_
_entity.id
_entity.type
_entity.pdbx_description
1 polymer ?
#
loop_
_entity_poly.entity_id
_entity_poly.type
_entity_poly.pdbx_seq_one_letter_code
_entity_poly.pdbx_strand_id
1 'polypeptide(L)'
;ARAEELKSQIIFAEDEWQLNGVEHFDNDNQHFSLTRLRDERGYELDVDLLGDYQRHNIVTACAAADYLAEHTPLTISRRALREGLQVAAASTGLAGRWQVLSREPYTVCDTGHNADGIRFVAEQLANLECDRLYAVMGFAREKELSKILALLPTKAHYIFTRANIERARPIEDIAAEATALGLDFETAPTVKEAVERARCLALPSDAIFIGGSNYVIAEL
;
A
#
# COMPACT_ATOMS: atom_id res chain seq x y z
N ALA A 1 -19.19 -13.58 16.71
CA ALA A 1 -20.08 -12.99 15.72
C ALA A 1 -20.19 -13.88 14.47
N ARG A 2 -19.66 -13.51 13.25
CA ARG A 2 -19.92 -14.30 12.04
C ARG A 2 -19.30 -15.70 12.05
N ALA A 3 -18.11 -15.86 12.62
CA ALA A 3 -17.48 -17.18 12.75
C ALA A 3 -18.28 -18.13 13.64
N GLU A 4 -18.82 -17.64 14.76
CA GLU A 4 -19.68 -18.41 15.69
C GLU A 4 -20.98 -18.86 15.00
N GLU A 5 -21.64 -17.95 14.26
CA GLU A 5 -22.83 -18.26 13.47
C GLU A 5 -22.59 -19.39 12.47
N LEU A 6 -21.42 -19.36 11.80
CA LEU A 6 -21.01 -20.34 10.81
C LEU A 6 -20.32 -21.56 11.39
N LYS A 7 -20.12 -21.62 12.73
CA LYS A 7 -19.34 -22.65 13.42
C LYS A 7 -17.94 -22.82 12.84
N SER A 8 -17.35 -21.72 12.37
CA SER A 8 -15.99 -21.68 11.83
C SER A 8 -14.99 -21.39 12.94
N GLN A 9 -13.85 -22.04 12.92
CA GLN A 9 -12.73 -21.68 13.79
C GLN A 9 -12.25 -20.29 13.40
N ILE A 10 -11.89 -19.49 14.41
CA ILE A 10 -11.24 -18.19 14.24
C ILE A 10 -9.99 -18.15 15.11
N ILE A 11 -8.92 -17.59 14.56
CA ILE A 11 -7.64 -17.35 15.24
C ILE A 11 -7.32 -15.87 15.04
N PHE A 12 -7.04 -15.18 16.11
CA PHE A 12 -6.54 -13.80 16.05
C PHE A 12 -5.03 -13.84 16.01
N ALA A 13 -4.46 -13.24 14.97
CA ALA A 13 -3.02 -13.30 14.72
C ALA A 13 -2.21 -12.65 15.86
N GLU A 14 -2.76 -11.63 16.50
CA GLU A 14 -2.18 -10.92 17.63
C GLU A 14 -2.12 -11.76 18.92
N ASP A 15 -2.93 -12.81 19.03
CA ASP A 15 -2.87 -13.78 20.13
C ASP A 15 -1.74 -14.82 19.93
N GLU A 16 -1.23 -14.94 18.70
CA GLU A 16 -0.19 -15.91 18.31
C GLU A 16 1.18 -15.25 18.13
N TRP A 17 1.20 -14.01 17.63
CA TRP A 17 2.42 -13.28 17.28
C TRP A 17 2.38 -11.83 17.73
N GLN A 18 3.48 -11.37 18.31
CA GLN A 18 3.67 -9.98 18.73
C GLN A 18 4.70 -9.29 17.84
N LEU A 19 4.34 -8.13 17.30
CA LEU A 19 5.28 -7.22 16.65
C LEU A 19 6.01 -6.40 17.71
N ASN A 20 7.34 -6.45 17.73
CA ASN A 20 8.18 -5.72 18.68
C ASN A 20 8.74 -4.43 18.07
N GLY A 21 9.07 -4.45 16.77
CA GLY A 21 9.64 -3.29 16.09
C GLY A 21 9.60 -3.43 14.56
N VAL A 22 9.67 -2.28 13.92
CA VAL A 22 9.81 -2.15 12.46
C VAL A 22 10.92 -1.15 12.19
N GLU A 23 11.88 -1.52 11.35
CA GLU A 23 12.96 -0.65 10.90
C GLU A 23 13.01 -0.66 9.36
N HIS A 24 13.20 0.51 8.77
CA HIS A 24 13.52 0.62 7.34
C HIS A 24 15.04 0.47 7.21
N PHE A 25 15.48 -0.72 6.82
CA PHE A 25 16.90 -1.09 6.84
C PHE A 25 17.65 -0.59 5.61
N ASP A 26 17.02 -0.67 4.48
CA ASP A 26 17.50 -0.11 3.20
C ASP A 26 16.30 0.35 2.36
N ASN A 27 16.57 0.85 1.19
CA ASN A 27 15.51 1.35 0.31
C ASN A 27 14.66 0.24 -0.34
N ASP A 28 14.91 -1.04 -0.09
CA ASP A 28 14.28 -2.17 -0.79
C ASP A 28 13.59 -3.17 0.15
N ASN A 29 13.84 -3.09 1.48
CA ASN A 29 13.26 -3.99 2.47
C ASN A 29 12.85 -3.24 3.75
N GLN A 30 11.81 -3.75 4.41
CA GLN A 30 11.49 -3.45 5.80
C GLN A 30 11.95 -4.60 6.68
N HIS A 31 12.56 -4.27 7.82
CA HIS A 31 12.94 -5.23 8.84
C HIS A 31 11.92 -5.27 9.96
N PHE A 32 11.46 -6.47 10.31
CA PHE A 32 10.46 -6.71 11.35
C PHE A 32 11.04 -7.59 12.44
N SER A 33 11.01 -7.10 13.68
CA SER A 33 11.28 -7.91 14.87
C SER A 33 9.97 -8.40 15.47
N LEU A 34 9.78 -9.72 15.58
CA LEU A 34 8.57 -10.34 16.08
C LEU A 34 8.88 -11.41 17.13
N THR A 35 7.90 -11.66 18.00
CA THR A 35 7.93 -12.79 18.93
C THR A 35 6.73 -13.70 18.66
N ARG A 36 6.99 -15.01 18.48
CA ARG A 36 5.94 -16.01 18.50
C ARG A 36 5.59 -16.35 19.94
N LEU A 37 4.33 -16.07 20.35
CA LEU A 37 3.94 -16.07 21.75
C LEU A 37 3.92 -17.48 22.37
N ARG A 38 3.55 -18.52 21.64
CA ARG A 38 3.41 -19.89 22.16
C ARG A 38 4.73 -20.50 22.69
N ASP A 39 5.88 -20.04 22.21
CA ASP A 39 7.20 -20.56 22.62
C ASP A 39 8.22 -19.43 22.90
N GLU A 40 7.75 -18.19 22.97
CA GLU A 40 8.52 -16.96 23.25
C GLU A 40 9.74 -16.79 22.33
N ARG A 41 9.66 -17.33 21.10
CA ARG A 41 10.77 -17.30 20.16
C ARG A 41 10.77 -16.02 19.32
N GLY A 42 11.91 -15.34 19.32
CA GLY A 42 12.17 -14.17 18.49
C GLY A 42 12.42 -14.51 17.02
N TYR A 43 11.95 -13.65 16.12
CA TYR A 43 12.14 -13.71 14.67
C TYR A 43 12.55 -12.34 14.15
N GLU A 44 13.58 -12.32 13.30
CA GLU A 44 14.00 -11.17 12.52
C GLU A 44 13.71 -11.48 11.05
N LEU A 45 12.85 -10.69 10.44
CA LEU A 45 12.27 -10.94 9.11
C LEU A 45 12.42 -9.71 8.24
N ASP A 46 13.05 -9.88 7.08
CA ASP A 46 13.09 -8.85 6.03
C ASP A 46 11.94 -9.09 5.06
N VAL A 47 11.33 -8.01 4.57
CA VAL A 47 10.19 -8.07 3.66
C VAL A 47 10.35 -7.02 2.57
N ASP A 48 10.25 -7.43 1.31
CA ASP A 48 10.36 -6.57 0.12
C ASP A 48 9.06 -5.80 -0.23
N LEU A 49 8.24 -5.53 0.78
CA LEU A 49 7.00 -4.74 0.69
C LEU A 49 7.12 -3.53 1.62
N LEU A 50 7.14 -2.32 1.07
CA LEU A 50 7.56 -1.10 1.78
C LEU A 50 6.42 -0.25 2.37
N GLY A 51 5.17 -0.68 2.26
CA GLY A 51 4.03 0.03 2.86
C GLY A 51 4.03 -0.09 4.39
N ASP A 52 3.86 1.00 5.11
CA ASP A 52 3.84 1.02 6.59
C ASP A 52 2.75 0.13 7.20
N TYR A 53 1.67 -0.12 6.46
CA TYR A 53 0.61 -1.04 6.85
C TYR A 53 1.05 -2.51 6.88
N GLN A 54 2.22 -2.86 6.35
CA GLN A 54 2.75 -4.22 6.38
C GLN A 54 3.03 -4.69 7.83
N ARG A 55 3.17 -3.76 8.78
CA ARG A 55 3.24 -4.08 10.22
C ARG A 55 2.05 -4.92 10.71
N HIS A 56 0.87 -4.75 10.12
CA HIS A 56 -0.31 -5.55 10.44
C HIS A 56 -0.36 -6.84 9.63
N ASN A 57 0.07 -6.78 8.37
CA ASN A 57 0.02 -7.93 7.46
C ASN A 57 1.05 -9.00 7.85
N ILE A 58 2.23 -8.62 8.33
CA ILE A 58 3.30 -9.56 8.70
C ILE A 58 2.88 -10.46 9.86
N VAL A 59 2.20 -9.92 10.87
CA VAL A 59 1.67 -10.68 12.00
C VAL A 59 0.67 -11.74 11.51
N THR A 60 -0.27 -11.31 10.65
CA THR A 60 -1.26 -12.20 10.03
C THR A 60 -0.60 -13.27 9.14
N ALA A 61 0.42 -12.90 8.36
CA ALA A 61 1.13 -13.83 7.49
C ALA A 61 1.89 -14.91 8.30
N CYS A 62 2.55 -14.51 9.40
CA CYS A 62 3.23 -15.44 10.30
C CYS A 62 2.26 -16.41 10.97
N ALA A 63 1.13 -15.91 11.49
CA ALA A 63 0.09 -16.75 12.10
C ALA A 63 -0.53 -17.72 11.07
N ALA A 64 -0.77 -17.25 9.84
CA ALA A 64 -1.26 -18.11 8.77
C ALA A 64 -0.24 -19.20 8.38
N ALA A 65 1.05 -18.87 8.33
CA ALA A 65 2.11 -19.84 8.05
C ALA A 65 2.19 -20.93 9.14
N ASP A 66 2.11 -20.55 10.41
CA ASP A 66 2.05 -21.51 11.53
C ASP A 66 0.81 -22.41 11.43
N TYR A 67 -0.36 -21.83 11.17
CA TYR A 67 -1.59 -22.60 11.01
C TYR A 67 -1.49 -23.60 9.85
N LEU A 68 -0.96 -23.18 8.70
CA LEU A 68 -0.78 -24.06 7.55
C LEU A 68 0.21 -25.20 7.85
N ALA A 69 1.30 -24.90 8.55
CA ALA A 69 2.29 -25.92 8.94
C ALA A 69 1.71 -26.98 9.89
N GLU A 70 0.74 -26.60 10.75
CA GLU A 70 0.12 -27.51 11.72
C GLU A 70 -1.06 -28.30 11.17
N HIS A 71 -1.82 -27.74 10.23
CA HIS A 71 -3.09 -28.31 9.77
C HIS A 71 -3.05 -28.83 8.33
N THR A 72 -1.89 -28.75 7.66
CA THR A 72 -1.71 -29.24 6.28
C THR A 72 -0.41 -30.05 6.16
N PRO A 73 -0.21 -30.79 5.07
CA PRO A 73 1.06 -31.46 4.80
C PRO A 73 2.26 -30.54 4.51
N LEU A 74 2.06 -29.22 4.52
CA LEU A 74 3.12 -28.26 4.25
C LEU A 74 4.12 -28.20 5.40
N THR A 75 5.41 -28.25 5.08
CA THR A 75 6.49 -28.03 6.04
C THR A 75 7.03 -26.61 5.87
N ILE A 76 6.66 -25.73 6.80
CA ILE A 76 7.12 -24.33 6.79
C ILE A 76 8.16 -24.16 7.90
N SER A 77 9.42 -24.25 7.53
CA SER A 77 10.52 -24.02 8.46
C SER A 77 10.72 -22.52 8.71
N ARG A 78 11.38 -22.16 9.82
CA ARG A 78 11.81 -20.77 10.11
C ARG A 78 12.59 -20.16 8.93
N ARG A 79 13.45 -20.97 8.31
CA ARG A 79 14.23 -20.57 7.14
C ARG A 79 13.33 -20.28 5.94
N ALA A 80 12.38 -21.16 5.65
CA ALA A 80 11.43 -20.99 4.54
C ALA A 80 10.56 -19.74 4.74
N LEU A 81 10.09 -19.49 5.97
CA LEU A 81 9.33 -18.27 6.29
C LEU A 81 10.16 -17.01 6.01
N ARG A 82 11.40 -16.95 6.50
CA ARG A 82 12.30 -15.82 6.31
C ARG A 82 12.63 -15.59 4.84
N GLU A 83 13.07 -16.63 4.13
CA GLU A 83 13.46 -16.53 2.72
C GLU A 83 12.26 -16.19 1.82
N GLY A 84 11.07 -16.73 2.12
CA GLY A 84 9.85 -16.44 1.37
C GLY A 84 9.35 -15.02 1.55
N LEU A 85 9.44 -14.47 2.76
CA LEU A 85 9.03 -13.08 3.04
C LEU A 85 10.00 -12.06 2.43
N GLN A 86 11.30 -12.36 2.44
CA GLN A 86 12.34 -11.50 1.90
C GLN A 86 12.16 -11.22 0.40
N VAL A 87 11.50 -12.11 -0.32
CA VAL A 87 11.25 -12.01 -1.76
C VAL A 87 9.76 -12.13 -2.10
N ALA A 88 8.89 -11.74 -1.18
CA ALA A 88 7.44 -11.93 -1.32
C ALA A 88 6.88 -11.23 -2.58
N ALA A 89 7.22 -9.98 -2.81
CA ALA A 89 6.82 -9.25 -4.02
C ALA A 89 7.56 -9.79 -5.26
N ALA A 90 8.87 -9.95 -5.18
CA ALA A 90 9.69 -10.38 -6.31
C ALA A 90 9.31 -11.78 -6.82
N SER A 91 9.04 -12.74 -5.90
CA SER A 91 8.73 -14.13 -6.27
C SER A 91 7.29 -14.33 -6.75
N THR A 92 6.35 -13.49 -6.32
CA THR A 92 4.93 -13.63 -6.64
C THR A 92 4.44 -12.68 -7.73
N GLY A 93 5.25 -11.68 -8.09
CA GLY A 93 4.85 -10.59 -8.98
C GLY A 93 3.83 -9.63 -8.34
N LEU A 94 3.74 -9.61 -7.00
CA LEU A 94 2.85 -8.70 -6.28
C LEU A 94 3.31 -7.27 -6.45
N ALA A 95 2.50 -6.45 -7.13
CA ALA A 95 2.78 -5.06 -7.43
C ALA A 95 1.88 -4.09 -6.65
N GLY A 96 2.29 -2.82 -6.56
CA GLY A 96 1.48 -1.75 -5.98
C GLY A 96 1.27 -1.86 -4.47
N ARG A 97 2.29 -2.24 -3.72
CA ARG A 97 2.32 -2.23 -2.26
C ARG A 97 3.45 -1.32 -1.77
N TRP A 98 3.30 -0.02 -1.95
CA TRP A 98 4.35 1.00 -1.82
C TRP A 98 5.56 0.64 -2.68
N GLN A 99 5.28 0.26 -3.92
CA GLN A 99 6.30 -0.18 -4.86
C GLN A 99 7.08 1.00 -5.42
N VAL A 100 8.39 1.00 -5.24
CA VAL A 100 9.30 2.01 -5.81
C VAL A 100 9.50 1.73 -7.29
N LEU A 101 9.17 2.70 -8.13
CA LEU A 101 9.30 2.64 -9.59
C LEU A 101 10.54 3.39 -10.08
N SER A 102 10.96 4.44 -9.37
CA SER A 102 12.15 5.24 -9.64
C SER A 102 12.64 5.88 -8.35
N ARG A 103 13.94 6.19 -8.29
CA ARG A 103 14.55 6.87 -7.16
C ARG A 103 14.80 8.36 -7.41
N GLU A 104 14.85 8.78 -8.66
CA GLU A 104 15.06 10.17 -9.08
C GLU A 104 14.17 10.52 -10.30
N PRO A 105 13.13 11.35 -10.12
CA PRO A 105 12.49 11.68 -8.83
C PRO A 105 11.96 10.43 -8.13
N TYR A 106 11.88 10.43 -6.80
CA TYR A 106 11.34 9.30 -6.05
C TYR A 106 9.90 9.04 -6.47
N THR A 107 9.68 7.91 -7.14
CA THR A 107 8.37 7.57 -7.71
C THR A 107 7.89 6.26 -7.10
N VAL A 108 6.72 6.29 -6.47
CA VAL A 108 6.13 5.15 -5.78
C VAL A 108 4.69 4.94 -6.20
N CYS A 109 4.25 3.68 -6.21
CA CYS A 109 2.84 3.37 -6.45
C CYS A 109 2.24 2.47 -5.35
N ASP A 110 0.95 2.69 -5.05
CA ASP A 110 0.20 1.89 -4.08
C ASP A 110 -1.25 1.70 -4.49
N THR A 111 -1.76 0.49 -4.28
CA THR A 111 -3.13 0.09 -4.61
C THR A 111 -4.16 0.43 -3.52
N GLY A 112 -3.81 1.15 -2.48
CA GLY A 112 -4.74 1.65 -1.48
C GLY A 112 -5.92 2.38 -2.15
N HIS A 113 -7.15 1.91 -1.90
CA HIS A 113 -8.33 2.35 -2.65
C HIS A 113 -9.60 2.48 -1.79
N ASN A 114 -9.52 2.24 -0.51
CA ASN A 114 -10.57 2.47 0.48
C ASN A 114 -10.06 3.45 1.56
N ALA A 115 -10.95 3.95 2.40
CA ALA A 115 -10.58 4.96 3.40
C ALA A 115 -9.46 4.49 4.34
N ASP A 116 -9.49 3.22 4.79
CA ASP A 116 -8.46 2.68 5.66
C ASP A 116 -7.10 2.57 4.96
N GLY A 117 -7.06 2.01 3.74
CA GLY A 117 -5.84 1.91 2.94
C GLY A 117 -5.27 3.28 2.60
N ILE A 118 -6.12 4.22 2.17
CA ILE A 118 -5.70 5.60 1.85
C ILE A 118 -5.19 6.35 3.08
N ARG A 119 -5.71 6.09 4.29
CA ARG A 119 -5.18 6.70 5.50
C ARG A 119 -3.71 6.34 5.72
N PHE A 120 -3.34 5.06 5.62
CA PHE A 120 -1.94 4.62 5.72
C PHE A 120 -1.07 5.23 4.62
N VAL A 121 -1.56 5.24 3.38
CA VAL A 121 -0.86 5.86 2.25
C VAL A 121 -0.65 7.35 2.51
N ALA A 122 -1.68 8.07 2.95
CA ALA A 122 -1.61 9.51 3.23
C ALA A 122 -0.65 9.83 4.38
N GLU A 123 -0.65 9.04 5.45
CA GLU A 123 0.30 9.15 6.56
C GLU A 123 1.75 8.94 6.08
N GLN A 124 2.00 7.93 5.27
CA GLN A 124 3.32 7.65 4.72
C GLN A 124 3.77 8.75 3.73
N LEU A 125 2.86 9.26 2.89
CA LEU A 125 3.13 10.40 2.00
C LEU A 125 3.43 11.69 2.77
N ALA A 126 2.77 11.93 3.89
CA ALA A 126 2.98 13.11 4.72
C ALA A 126 4.37 13.12 5.40
N ASN A 127 4.94 11.94 5.61
CA ASN A 127 6.28 11.74 6.19
C ASN A 127 7.39 11.63 5.13
N LEU A 128 7.04 11.67 3.85
CA LEU A 128 8.02 11.56 2.78
C LEU A 128 8.86 12.84 2.68
N GLU A 129 10.17 12.69 2.74
CA GLU A 129 11.11 13.79 2.56
C GLU A 129 11.23 14.13 1.07
N CYS A 130 10.59 15.22 0.65
CA CYS A 130 10.66 15.75 -0.70
C CYS A 130 10.33 17.25 -0.71
N ASP A 131 10.79 17.97 -1.73
CA ASP A 131 10.50 19.40 -1.88
C ASP A 131 9.02 19.60 -2.30
N ARG A 132 8.54 18.79 -3.24
CA ARG A 132 7.16 18.79 -3.70
C ARG A 132 6.67 17.36 -3.97
N LEU A 133 5.40 17.10 -3.61
CA LEU A 133 4.72 15.84 -3.91
C LEU A 133 3.74 16.04 -5.08
N TYR A 134 3.91 15.27 -6.14
CA TYR A 134 2.96 15.12 -7.24
C TYR A 134 2.19 13.81 -7.07
N ALA A 135 0.86 13.86 -7.05
CA ALA A 135 0.04 12.66 -6.82
C ALA A 135 -0.90 12.39 -8.00
N VAL A 136 -0.57 11.37 -8.79
CA VAL A 136 -1.42 10.86 -9.87
C VAL A 136 -2.45 9.91 -9.28
N MET A 137 -3.74 10.28 -9.33
CA MET A 137 -4.78 9.48 -8.67
C MET A 137 -6.04 9.33 -9.52
N GLY A 138 -6.60 8.11 -9.47
CA GLY A 138 -7.90 7.80 -10.08
C GLY A 138 -8.67 6.80 -9.22
N PHE A 139 -10.00 6.89 -9.24
CA PHE A 139 -10.86 6.16 -8.31
C PHE A 139 -11.95 5.36 -9.03
N ALA A 140 -12.44 4.32 -8.37
CA ALA A 140 -13.62 3.59 -8.81
C ALA A 140 -14.92 4.30 -8.36
N ARG A 141 -16.02 4.13 -9.13
CA ARG A 141 -17.29 4.83 -8.90
C ARG A 141 -17.92 4.55 -7.55
N GLU A 142 -17.81 3.32 -7.07
CA GLU A 142 -18.43 2.84 -5.83
C GLU A 142 -17.77 3.34 -4.54
N LYS A 143 -16.68 4.12 -4.63
CA LYS A 143 -15.97 4.62 -3.45
C LYS A 143 -16.57 5.92 -2.92
N GLU A 144 -16.55 6.11 -1.61
CA GLU A 144 -16.92 7.36 -0.95
C GLU A 144 -15.80 8.40 -1.12
N LEU A 145 -15.80 9.06 -2.27
CA LEU A 145 -14.69 9.90 -2.73
C LEU A 145 -14.37 11.05 -1.75
N SER A 146 -15.38 11.74 -1.23
CA SER A 146 -15.19 12.83 -0.27
C SER A 146 -14.42 12.42 0.97
N LYS A 147 -14.70 11.23 1.52
CA LYS A 147 -13.96 10.69 2.66
C LYS A 147 -12.51 10.37 2.31
N ILE A 148 -12.27 9.88 1.09
CA ILE A 148 -10.92 9.57 0.60
C ILE A 148 -10.12 10.85 0.40
N LEU A 149 -10.66 11.82 -0.35
CA LEU A 149 -9.95 13.07 -0.64
C LEU A 149 -9.66 13.89 0.62
N ALA A 150 -10.53 13.83 1.63
CA ALA A 150 -10.32 14.53 2.90
C ALA A 150 -9.13 13.98 3.72
N LEU A 151 -8.65 12.77 3.42
CA LEU A 151 -7.47 12.17 4.07
C LEU A 151 -6.16 12.55 3.39
N LEU A 152 -6.22 13.07 2.16
CA LEU A 152 -5.04 13.29 1.34
C LEU A 152 -4.23 14.53 1.80
N PRO A 153 -2.89 14.53 1.65
CA PRO A 153 -2.04 15.68 1.99
C PRO A 153 -2.43 16.94 1.23
N THR A 154 -2.75 18.02 1.92
CA THR A 154 -3.20 19.29 1.30
C THR A 154 -2.08 20.05 0.57
N LYS A 155 -0.81 19.72 0.84
CA LYS A 155 0.36 20.34 0.20
C LYS A 155 0.80 19.66 -1.10
N ALA A 156 0.17 18.53 -1.47
CA ALA A 156 0.48 17.84 -2.72
C ALA A 156 -0.19 18.53 -3.91
N HIS A 157 0.44 18.43 -5.07
CA HIS A 157 -0.18 18.75 -6.36
C HIS A 157 -0.78 17.48 -6.97
N TYR A 158 -2.09 17.46 -7.16
CA TYR A 158 -2.79 16.29 -7.68
C TYR A 158 -2.94 16.35 -9.19
N ILE A 159 -2.79 15.20 -9.84
CA ILE A 159 -3.15 15.02 -11.25
C ILE A 159 -4.22 13.92 -11.28
N PHE A 160 -5.49 14.34 -11.30
CA PHE A 160 -6.59 13.39 -11.32
C PHE A 160 -6.81 12.83 -12.71
N THR A 161 -7.01 11.53 -12.77
CA THR A 161 -7.18 10.78 -14.00
C THR A 161 -8.20 9.65 -13.84
N ARG A 162 -8.43 8.90 -14.90
CA ARG A 162 -9.28 7.70 -14.88
C ARG A 162 -8.61 6.57 -15.63
N ALA A 163 -8.71 5.37 -15.09
CA ALA A 163 -8.35 4.16 -15.81
C ALA A 163 -9.35 3.88 -16.94
N ASN A 164 -8.89 3.21 -18.00
CA ASN A 164 -9.72 2.86 -19.16
C ASN A 164 -10.64 1.66 -18.89
N ILE A 165 -11.50 1.78 -17.88
CA ILE A 165 -12.49 0.78 -17.50
C ILE A 165 -13.85 1.44 -17.23
N GLU A 166 -14.93 0.69 -17.39
CA GLU A 166 -16.30 1.18 -17.16
C GLU A 166 -16.55 1.63 -15.72
N ARG A 167 -15.92 0.95 -14.75
CA ARG A 167 -16.04 1.24 -13.31
C ARG A 167 -15.23 2.44 -12.85
N ALA A 168 -14.41 3.05 -13.71
CA ALA A 168 -13.68 4.25 -13.35
C ALA A 168 -14.63 5.42 -13.11
N ARG A 169 -14.35 6.20 -12.06
CA ARG A 169 -15.10 7.43 -11.78
C ARG A 169 -14.80 8.49 -12.85
N PRO A 170 -15.81 9.24 -13.33
CA PRO A 170 -15.58 10.38 -14.21
C PRO A 170 -14.63 11.39 -13.56
N ILE A 171 -13.76 11.97 -14.38
CA ILE A 171 -12.78 12.96 -13.90
C ILE A 171 -13.49 14.21 -13.36
N GLU A 172 -14.60 14.57 -13.98
CA GLU A 172 -15.44 15.73 -13.63
C GLU A 172 -15.97 15.61 -12.19
N ASP A 173 -16.37 14.40 -11.77
CA ASP A 173 -16.83 14.14 -10.40
C ASP A 173 -15.70 14.31 -9.39
N ILE A 174 -14.48 13.84 -9.75
CA ILE A 174 -13.30 13.98 -8.89
C ILE A 174 -12.92 15.45 -8.75
N ALA A 175 -12.89 16.17 -9.87
CA ALA A 175 -12.54 17.59 -9.92
C ALA A 175 -13.53 18.46 -9.11
N ALA A 176 -14.83 18.15 -9.16
CA ALA A 176 -15.83 18.86 -8.38
C ALA A 176 -15.61 18.72 -6.87
N GLU A 177 -15.36 17.49 -6.38
CA GLU A 177 -15.09 17.24 -4.97
C GLU A 177 -13.74 17.82 -4.53
N ALA A 178 -12.69 17.70 -5.35
CA ALA A 178 -11.38 18.28 -5.08
C ALA A 178 -11.45 19.81 -4.96
N THR A 179 -12.23 20.46 -5.83
CA THR A 179 -12.49 21.90 -5.76
C THR A 179 -13.18 22.29 -4.46
N ALA A 180 -14.18 21.53 -4.05
CA ALA A 180 -14.90 21.79 -2.80
C ALA A 180 -14.00 21.66 -1.56
N LEU A 181 -12.95 20.83 -1.62
CA LEU A 181 -11.95 20.65 -0.57
C LEU A 181 -10.75 21.60 -0.68
N GLY A 182 -10.67 22.41 -1.73
CA GLY A 182 -9.60 23.38 -1.95
C GLY A 182 -8.24 22.71 -2.24
N LEU A 183 -8.23 21.53 -2.85
CA LEU A 183 -6.99 20.86 -3.25
C LEU A 183 -6.36 21.56 -4.46
N ASP A 184 -5.01 21.57 -4.52
CA ASP A 184 -4.26 22.01 -5.70
C ASP A 184 -4.21 20.87 -6.72
N PHE A 185 -4.86 21.00 -7.87
CA PHE A 185 -4.93 19.92 -8.84
C PHE A 185 -5.06 20.38 -10.29
N GLU A 186 -4.67 19.47 -11.18
CA GLU A 186 -5.03 19.46 -12.60
C GLU A 186 -5.61 18.08 -12.98
N THR A 187 -6.10 17.94 -14.21
CA THR A 187 -6.69 16.69 -14.70
C THR A 187 -6.00 16.23 -15.98
N ALA A 188 -5.92 14.90 -16.17
CA ALA A 188 -5.44 14.29 -17.40
C ALA A 188 -6.39 13.18 -17.87
N PRO A 189 -6.66 13.04 -19.17
CA PRO A 189 -7.67 12.11 -19.68
C PRO A 189 -7.30 10.63 -19.50
N THR A 190 -6.02 10.31 -19.45
CA THR A 190 -5.50 8.93 -19.29
C THR A 190 -4.45 8.83 -18.20
N VAL A 191 -4.27 7.64 -17.63
CA VAL A 191 -3.22 7.36 -16.64
C VAL A 191 -1.84 7.68 -17.21
N LYS A 192 -1.59 7.27 -18.46
CA LYS A 192 -0.32 7.52 -19.13
C LYS A 192 -0.01 9.02 -19.20
N GLU A 193 -0.95 9.84 -19.67
CA GLU A 193 -0.75 11.30 -19.76
C GLU A 193 -0.55 11.94 -18.38
N ALA A 194 -1.29 11.47 -17.36
CA ALA A 194 -1.13 11.93 -15.99
C ALA A 194 0.28 11.65 -15.44
N VAL A 195 0.78 10.43 -15.66
CA VAL A 195 2.14 10.04 -15.24
C VAL A 195 3.21 10.81 -16.00
N GLU A 196 3.06 10.96 -17.32
CA GLU A 196 3.97 11.78 -18.13
C GLU A 196 3.97 13.24 -17.66
N ARG A 197 2.80 13.78 -17.33
CA ARG A 197 2.67 15.14 -16.80
C ARG A 197 3.38 15.29 -15.45
N ALA A 198 3.20 14.36 -14.51
CA ALA A 198 3.90 14.36 -13.24
C ALA A 198 5.43 14.32 -13.43
N ARG A 199 5.91 13.46 -14.32
CA ARG A 199 7.34 13.36 -14.65
C ARG A 199 7.93 14.63 -15.29
N CYS A 200 7.14 15.34 -16.10
CA CYS A 200 7.55 16.61 -16.68
C CYS A 200 7.64 17.76 -15.66
N LEU A 201 6.85 17.69 -14.59
CA LEU A 201 6.82 18.72 -13.55
C LEU A 201 7.87 18.49 -12.47
N ALA A 202 8.12 17.24 -12.13
CA ALA A 202 8.94 16.87 -10.97
C ALA A 202 10.44 17.08 -11.24
N LEU A 203 11.11 17.66 -10.27
CA LEU A 203 12.57 17.75 -10.17
C LEU A 203 13.12 16.51 -9.43
N PRO A 204 14.45 16.26 -9.47
CA PRO A 204 15.04 15.10 -8.77
C PRO A 204 14.77 15.06 -7.26
N SER A 205 14.59 16.21 -6.59
CA SER A 205 14.27 16.35 -5.16
C SER A 205 12.79 16.21 -4.83
N ASP A 206 11.93 16.09 -5.86
CA ASP A 206 10.49 15.90 -5.70
C ASP A 206 10.13 14.42 -5.59
N ALA A 207 8.86 14.17 -5.22
CA ALA A 207 8.31 12.83 -5.23
C ALA A 207 7.07 12.72 -6.11
N ILE A 208 6.88 11.55 -6.71
CA ILE A 208 5.68 11.19 -7.48
C ILE A 208 5.01 9.99 -6.81
N PHE A 209 3.73 10.15 -6.46
CA PHE A 209 2.88 9.07 -6.03
C PHE A 209 1.89 8.69 -7.13
N ILE A 210 1.64 7.40 -7.35
CA ILE A 210 0.63 6.91 -8.30
C ILE A 210 -0.29 5.95 -7.58
N GLY A 211 -1.62 6.21 -7.57
CA GLY A 211 -2.52 5.35 -6.81
C GLY A 211 -4.01 5.66 -6.89
N GLY A 212 -4.72 5.32 -5.79
CA GLY A 212 -6.17 5.48 -5.64
C GLY A 212 -7.01 4.34 -6.19
N SER A 213 -6.45 3.48 -7.05
CA SER A 213 -7.12 2.30 -7.59
C SER A 213 -6.14 1.28 -8.14
N ASN A 214 -6.45 -0.02 -7.98
CA ASN A 214 -5.72 -1.11 -8.64
C ASN A 214 -5.69 -0.93 -10.18
N TYR A 215 -6.74 -0.34 -10.74
CA TYR A 215 -6.86 -0.14 -12.18
C TYR A 215 -5.92 0.93 -12.72
N VAL A 216 -5.62 1.95 -11.91
CA VAL A 216 -4.61 2.96 -12.25
C VAL A 216 -3.22 2.33 -12.29
N ILE A 217 -2.91 1.48 -11.30
CA ILE A 217 -1.62 0.77 -11.24
C ILE A 217 -1.46 -0.24 -12.39
N ALA A 218 -2.55 -0.88 -12.81
CA ALA A 218 -2.51 -1.84 -13.92
C ALA A 218 -2.24 -1.23 -15.30
N GLU A 219 -2.26 0.10 -15.42
CA GLU A 219 -1.95 0.83 -16.66
C GLU A 219 -0.52 1.41 -16.68
N LEU A 220 0.30 1.14 -15.64
CA LEU A 220 1.72 1.54 -15.57
C LEU A 220 2.60 0.57 -16.37
#